data_1eeec78c84ef0d85e77bef95b7b0be2f
#
_entry.id   1eeec78c84ef0d85e77bef95b7b0be2f
#
_cell.length_a   1.000
_cell.length_b   1.000
_cell.length_c   1.000
_cell.angle_alpha   90.00
_cell.angle_beta   90.00
_cell.angle_gamma   90.00
#
_symmetry.space_group_name_H-M   'P 1'
#
loop_
_entity.id
_entity.type
_entity.pdbx_description
1 polymer ?
#
loop_
_entity_poly.entity_id
_entity_poly.type
_entity_poly.pdbx_seq_one_letter_code
_entity_poly.pdbx_strand_id
1 'polypeptide(L)'
;MEQQPSYSTSLTEPSESQQTDTPLGIVAELHRIRTEVARGIAVLYDAECKLADAENAYERELQLAFINAQGTVADRTAISRLQASEKRLQADLAKAEWNRVKAKLKALETAQMGIQTSARLMETELKTLR
;
A
#
# COMPACT_ATOMS: atom_id res chain seq x y z
N MET A 1 -18.67 -9.18 -45.25
CA MET A 1 -17.48 -8.41 -44.94
C MET A 1 -16.89 -8.82 -43.64
N GLU A 2 -15.82 -9.46 -43.70
CA GLU A 2 -15.19 -9.97 -42.52
C GLU A 2 -14.16 -9.01 -42.03
N GLN A 3 -14.28 -8.61 -40.81
CA GLN A 3 -13.27 -7.82 -40.15
C GLN A 3 -12.29 -8.73 -39.46
N GLN A 4 -11.07 -8.61 -39.82
CA GLN A 4 -10.02 -9.35 -39.14
C GLN A 4 -9.68 -8.64 -37.86
N PRO A 5 -9.75 -9.29 -36.72
CA PRO A 5 -9.31 -8.71 -35.48
C PRO A 5 -7.79 -8.60 -35.50
N SER A 6 -7.31 -7.46 -35.09
CA SER A 6 -5.87 -7.25 -34.99
C SER A 6 -5.35 -7.84 -33.67
N TYR A 7 -4.73 -8.98 -33.76
CA TYR A 7 -4.17 -9.62 -32.57
C TYR A 7 -2.66 -9.45 -32.45
N SER A 8 -2.05 -8.73 -33.35
CA SER A 8 -0.60 -8.80 -33.50
C SER A 8 0.17 -7.85 -32.61
N THR A 9 -0.48 -6.91 -31.95
CA THR A 9 0.22 -5.86 -31.20
C THR A 9 0.82 -6.31 -29.90
N SER A 10 0.30 -7.38 -29.31
CA SER A 10 0.79 -7.87 -28.04
C SER A 10 2.03 -8.75 -28.13
N LEU A 11 2.39 -9.18 -29.34
CA LEU A 11 3.48 -10.13 -29.56
C LEU A 11 4.85 -9.47 -29.73
N THR A 12 4.88 -8.15 -29.92
CA THR A 12 6.12 -7.44 -30.22
C THR A 12 6.77 -6.78 -29.00
N GLU A 13 6.06 -6.69 -27.88
CA GLU A 13 6.61 -6.12 -26.68
C GLU A 13 7.36 -7.18 -25.88
N PRO A 14 8.60 -6.93 -25.48
CA PRO A 14 9.31 -7.84 -24.61
C PRO A 14 8.61 -7.94 -23.26
N SER A 15 8.54 -9.12 -22.70
CA SER A 15 7.98 -9.31 -21.37
C SER A 15 8.80 -8.54 -20.33
N GLU A 16 8.16 -8.16 -19.25
CA GLU A 16 8.84 -7.44 -18.15
C GLU A 16 10.07 -8.20 -17.65
N SER A 17 10.01 -9.52 -17.65
CA SER A 17 11.13 -10.36 -17.25
C SER A 17 12.33 -10.23 -18.18
N GLN A 18 12.10 -10.00 -19.48
CA GLN A 18 13.18 -9.79 -20.43
C GLN A 18 13.83 -8.42 -20.29
N GLN A 19 13.05 -7.41 -19.92
CA GLN A 19 13.57 -6.05 -19.71
C GLN A 19 14.48 -5.98 -18.49
N THR A 20 14.20 -6.75 -17.44
CA THR A 20 15.00 -6.75 -16.22
C THR A 20 16.30 -7.55 -16.35
N ASP A 21 16.44 -8.36 -17.38
CA ASP A 21 17.64 -9.18 -17.60
C ASP A 21 18.80 -8.41 -18.23
N THR A 22 18.57 -7.18 -18.71
CA THR A 22 19.63 -6.33 -19.26
C THR A 22 20.11 -5.29 -18.25
N PRO A 23 21.37 -4.83 -18.32
CA PRO A 23 21.86 -3.78 -17.44
C PRO A 23 21.02 -2.51 -17.48
N LEU A 24 20.61 -2.05 -18.65
CA LEU A 24 19.74 -0.90 -18.80
C LEU A 24 18.35 -1.17 -18.23
N GLY A 25 17.83 -2.38 -18.43
CA GLY A 25 16.55 -2.80 -17.88
C GLY A 25 16.57 -2.81 -16.35
N ILE A 26 17.65 -3.27 -15.74
CA ILE A 26 17.81 -3.27 -14.27
C ILE A 26 17.86 -1.84 -13.74
N VAL A 27 18.61 -0.94 -14.37
CA VAL A 27 18.69 0.46 -13.95
C VAL A 27 17.31 1.14 -14.05
N ALA A 28 16.61 0.93 -15.17
CA ALA A 28 15.28 1.49 -15.38
C ALA A 28 14.29 0.98 -14.33
N GLU A 29 14.29 -0.32 -14.05
CA GLU A 29 13.40 -0.94 -13.06
C GLU A 29 13.73 -0.46 -11.65
N LEU A 30 15.00 -0.35 -11.31
CA LEU A 30 15.41 0.17 -10.00
C LEU A 30 14.96 1.61 -9.80
N HIS A 31 15.09 2.45 -10.84
CA HIS A 31 14.60 3.81 -10.79
C HIS A 31 13.09 3.88 -10.61
N ARG A 32 12.35 3.05 -11.35
CA ARG A 32 10.90 2.96 -11.23
C ARG A 32 10.48 2.58 -9.81
N ILE A 33 11.11 1.56 -9.25
CA ILE A 33 10.79 1.08 -7.89
C ILE A 33 11.13 2.13 -6.84
N ARG A 34 12.26 2.82 -6.96
CA ARG A 34 12.63 3.90 -6.03
C ARG A 34 11.60 5.03 -6.05
N THR A 35 11.10 5.39 -7.22
CA THR A 35 10.05 6.39 -7.36
C THR A 35 8.75 5.93 -6.70
N GLU A 36 8.37 4.66 -6.90
CA GLU A 36 7.19 4.08 -6.27
C GLU A 36 7.32 3.97 -4.75
N VAL A 37 8.49 3.65 -4.24
CA VAL A 37 8.76 3.62 -2.79
C VAL A 37 8.63 5.01 -2.19
N ALA A 38 9.21 6.02 -2.82
CA ALA A 38 9.10 7.42 -2.36
C ALA A 38 7.63 7.88 -2.32
N ARG A 39 6.87 7.56 -3.35
CA ARG A 39 5.43 7.84 -3.41
C ARG A 39 4.68 7.07 -2.31
N GLY A 40 5.05 5.81 -2.10
CA GLY A 40 4.45 4.94 -1.08
C GLY A 40 4.65 5.48 0.34
N ILE A 41 5.80 6.06 0.63
CA ILE A 41 6.07 6.68 1.94
C ILE A 41 5.12 7.84 2.20
N ALA A 42 4.90 8.69 1.19
CA ALA A 42 3.95 9.81 1.31
C ALA A 42 2.51 9.34 1.49
N VAL A 43 2.10 8.31 0.76
CA VAL A 43 0.78 7.70 0.88
C VAL A 43 0.60 7.05 2.24
N LEU A 44 1.63 6.40 2.77
CA LEU A 44 1.61 5.79 4.11
C LEU A 44 1.40 6.85 5.19
N TYR A 45 2.13 7.96 5.12
CA TYR A 45 1.96 9.06 6.06
C TYR A 45 0.53 9.61 6.04
N ASP A 46 -0.03 9.80 4.84
CA ASP A 46 -1.41 10.26 4.68
C ASP A 46 -2.42 9.28 5.30
N ALA A 47 -2.21 7.99 5.07
CA ALA A 47 -3.06 6.93 5.65
C ALA A 47 -2.96 6.90 7.19
N GLU A 48 -1.76 7.12 7.74
CA GLU A 48 -1.57 7.21 9.19
C GLU A 48 -2.30 8.40 9.80
N CYS A 49 -2.25 9.55 9.15
CA CYS A 49 -2.98 10.74 9.60
C CYS A 49 -4.48 10.52 9.57
N LYS A 50 -4.99 9.90 8.51
CA LYS A 50 -6.41 9.56 8.40
C LYS A 50 -6.85 8.58 9.48
N LEU A 51 -6.03 7.59 9.79
CA LEU A 51 -6.30 6.63 10.86
C LEU A 51 -6.35 7.34 12.22
N ALA A 52 -5.37 8.19 12.53
CA ALA A 52 -5.33 8.94 13.77
C ALA A 52 -6.57 9.82 13.94
N ASP A 53 -6.98 10.52 12.88
CA ASP A 53 -8.16 11.37 12.90
C ASP A 53 -9.43 10.54 13.12
N ALA A 54 -9.56 9.39 12.46
CA ALA A 54 -10.73 8.52 12.59
C ALA A 54 -10.82 7.90 13.98
N GLU A 55 -9.69 7.46 14.54
CA GLU A 55 -9.64 6.92 15.91
C GLU A 55 -9.99 7.99 16.94
N ASN A 56 -9.48 9.19 16.78
CA ASN A 56 -9.79 10.31 17.66
C ASN A 56 -11.29 10.67 17.58
N ALA A 57 -11.86 10.69 16.39
CA ALA A 57 -13.28 10.96 16.21
C ALA A 57 -14.15 9.89 16.89
N TYR A 58 -13.75 8.62 16.78
CA TYR A 58 -14.43 7.52 17.46
C TYR A 58 -14.38 7.67 18.98
N GLU A 59 -13.19 7.91 19.54
CA GLU A 59 -13.01 8.07 20.98
C GLU A 59 -13.85 9.24 21.54
N ARG A 60 -13.86 10.36 20.84
CA ARG A 60 -14.66 11.52 21.24
C ARG A 60 -16.14 11.20 21.25
N GLU A 61 -16.63 10.57 20.19
CA GLU A 61 -18.04 10.19 20.09
C GLU A 61 -18.43 9.22 21.18
N LEU A 62 -17.58 8.23 21.45
CA LEU A 62 -17.80 7.24 22.50
C LEU A 62 -17.91 7.89 23.88
N GLN A 63 -16.98 8.79 24.21
CA GLN A 63 -16.96 9.46 25.50
C GLN A 63 -18.12 10.42 25.67
N LEU A 64 -18.45 11.22 24.64
CA LEU A 64 -19.59 12.13 24.68
C LEU A 64 -20.91 11.38 24.85
N ALA A 65 -21.07 10.28 24.12
CA ALA A 65 -22.25 9.43 24.22
C ALA A 65 -22.37 8.82 25.64
N PHE A 66 -21.25 8.39 26.21
CA PHE A 66 -21.23 7.83 27.56
C PHE A 66 -21.63 8.89 28.62
N ILE A 67 -21.09 10.09 28.50
CA ILE A 67 -21.41 11.20 29.43
C ILE A 67 -22.90 11.58 29.35
N ASN A 68 -23.47 11.58 28.15
CA ASN A 68 -24.85 12.00 27.92
C ASN A 68 -25.86 10.86 28.15
N ALA A 69 -25.41 9.61 28.26
CA ALA A 69 -26.28 8.47 28.48
C ALA A 69 -26.76 8.42 29.94
N GLN A 70 -27.93 7.83 30.13
CA GLN A 70 -28.51 7.65 31.46
C GLN A 70 -28.64 6.15 31.76
N GLY A 71 -28.64 5.85 33.07
CA GLY A 71 -28.78 4.48 33.53
C GLY A 71 -27.54 3.96 34.25
N THR A 72 -27.43 2.65 34.39
CA THR A 72 -26.26 2.00 34.99
C THR A 72 -25.02 2.16 34.11
N VAL A 73 -23.84 1.83 34.63
CA VAL A 73 -22.61 1.84 33.85
C VAL A 73 -22.72 0.89 32.64
N ALA A 74 -23.35 -0.29 32.85
CA ALA A 74 -23.56 -1.25 31.75
C ALA A 74 -24.48 -0.67 30.68
N ASP A 75 -25.58 -0.02 31.06
CA ASP A 75 -26.52 0.62 30.14
C ASP A 75 -25.83 1.73 29.35
N ARG A 76 -25.08 2.58 30.02
CA ARG A 76 -24.36 3.70 29.42
C ARG A 76 -23.29 3.22 28.46
N THR A 77 -22.59 2.14 28.80
CA THR A 77 -21.59 1.53 27.91
C THR A 77 -22.25 1.01 26.63
N ALA A 78 -23.37 0.31 26.76
CA ALA A 78 -24.09 -0.23 25.59
C ALA A 78 -24.60 0.89 24.69
N ILE A 79 -25.20 1.93 25.25
CA ILE A 79 -25.71 3.10 24.53
C ILE A 79 -24.58 3.82 23.78
N SER A 80 -23.46 4.07 24.47
CA SER A 80 -22.33 4.78 23.87
C SER A 80 -21.70 4.00 22.72
N ARG A 81 -21.57 2.69 22.84
CA ARG A 81 -21.06 1.83 21.76
C ARG A 81 -21.99 1.86 20.54
N LEU A 82 -23.29 1.83 20.78
CA LEU A 82 -24.26 1.88 19.69
C LEU A 82 -24.18 3.23 18.95
N GLN A 83 -24.14 4.34 19.69
CA GLN A 83 -24.06 5.67 19.10
C GLN A 83 -22.74 5.90 18.36
N ALA A 84 -21.64 5.33 18.84
CA ALA A 84 -20.33 5.50 18.23
C ALA A 84 -20.02 4.45 17.15
N SER A 85 -20.98 3.56 16.84
CA SER A 85 -20.73 2.42 15.93
C SER A 85 -20.32 2.85 14.53
N GLU A 86 -20.88 3.93 14.00
CA GLU A 86 -20.51 4.43 12.67
C GLU A 86 -19.08 4.98 12.66
N LYS A 87 -18.70 5.71 13.70
CA LYS A 87 -17.32 6.22 13.83
C LYS A 87 -16.33 5.09 14.03
N ARG A 88 -16.73 4.03 14.72
CA ARG A 88 -15.91 2.83 14.84
C ARG A 88 -15.68 2.17 13.49
N LEU A 89 -16.72 2.06 12.67
CA LEU A 89 -16.59 1.52 11.32
C LEU A 89 -15.61 2.35 10.49
N GLN A 90 -15.70 3.67 10.55
CA GLN A 90 -14.79 4.55 9.83
C GLN A 90 -13.34 4.37 10.30
N ALA A 91 -13.12 4.21 11.61
CA ALA A 91 -11.79 3.95 12.15
C ALA A 91 -11.26 2.58 11.69
N ASP A 92 -12.10 1.55 11.67
CA ASP A 92 -11.72 0.21 11.20
C ASP A 92 -11.36 0.23 9.72
N LEU A 93 -12.11 0.97 8.89
CA LEU A 93 -11.80 1.12 7.47
C LEU A 93 -10.50 1.88 7.24
N ALA A 94 -10.24 2.93 8.01
CA ALA A 94 -8.99 3.68 7.95
C ALA A 94 -7.80 2.79 8.34
N LYS A 95 -7.97 1.92 9.32
CA LYS A 95 -6.95 0.96 9.74
C LYS A 95 -6.67 -0.09 8.66
N ALA A 96 -7.72 -0.60 8.02
CA ALA A 96 -7.59 -1.53 6.91
C ALA A 96 -6.81 -0.90 5.74
N GLU A 97 -7.10 0.35 5.41
CA GLU A 97 -6.39 1.09 4.37
C GLU A 97 -4.91 1.30 4.74
N TRP A 98 -4.64 1.69 5.96
CA TRP A 98 -3.26 1.83 6.45
C TRP A 98 -2.49 0.52 6.34
N ASN A 99 -3.09 -0.60 6.75
CA ASN A 99 -2.48 -1.92 6.63
C ASN A 99 -2.22 -2.30 5.17
N ARG A 100 -3.14 -1.97 4.28
CA ARG A 100 -3.00 -2.23 2.85
C ARG A 100 -1.81 -1.46 2.25
N VAL A 101 -1.70 -0.19 2.59
CA VAL A 101 -0.59 0.67 2.13
C VAL A 101 0.74 0.17 2.67
N LYS A 102 0.79 -0.21 3.94
CA LYS A 102 2.00 -0.79 4.55
C LYS A 102 2.45 -2.06 3.83
N ALA A 103 1.52 -2.96 3.56
CA ALA A 103 1.81 -4.21 2.88
C ALA A 103 2.35 -3.97 1.47
N LYS A 104 1.74 -3.03 0.73
CA LYS A 104 2.18 -2.66 -0.60
C LYS A 104 3.59 -2.06 -0.59
N LEU A 105 3.87 -1.16 0.35
CA LEU A 105 5.19 -0.55 0.48
C LEU A 105 6.24 -1.60 0.82
N LYS A 106 5.93 -2.52 1.71
CA LYS A 106 6.84 -3.62 2.05
C LYS A 106 7.14 -4.50 0.84
N ALA A 107 6.14 -4.79 0.02
CA ALA A 107 6.32 -5.56 -1.21
C ALA A 107 7.25 -4.83 -2.20
N LEU A 108 7.11 -3.51 -2.33
CA LEU A 108 7.99 -2.68 -3.15
C LEU A 108 9.43 -2.68 -2.64
N GLU A 109 9.63 -2.59 -1.33
CA GLU A 109 10.95 -2.65 -0.71
C GLU A 109 11.61 -4.01 -0.95
N THR A 110 10.84 -5.10 -0.85
CA THR A 110 11.32 -6.44 -1.14
C THR A 110 11.74 -6.57 -2.60
N ALA A 111 10.94 -6.04 -3.53
CA ALA A 111 11.26 -6.02 -4.95
C ALA A 111 12.53 -5.21 -5.24
N GLN A 112 12.70 -4.07 -4.56
CA GLN A 112 13.91 -3.25 -4.66
C GLN A 112 15.16 -4.04 -4.24
N MET A 113 15.07 -4.76 -3.13
CA MET A 113 16.18 -5.60 -2.65
C MET A 113 16.52 -6.70 -3.65
N GLY A 114 15.51 -7.33 -4.25
CA GLY A 114 15.71 -8.35 -5.27
C GLY A 114 16.44 -7.82 -6.50
N ILE A 115 16.07 -6.64 -6.98
CA ILE A 115 16.71 -6.01 -8.13
C ILE A 115 18.14 -5.56 -7.80
N GLN A 116 18.37 -5.06 -6.60
CA GLN A 116 19.71 -4.72 -6.15
C GLN A 116 20.62 -5.95 -6.12
N THR A 117 20.11 -7.09 -5.68
CA THR A 117 20.84 -8.35 -5.68
C THR A 117 21.18 -8.79 -7.11
N SER A 118 20.22 -8.71 -8.03
CA SER A 118 20.44 -9.02 -9.45
C SER A 118 21.49 -8.11 -10.07
N ALA A 119 21.47 -6.82 -9.73
CA ALA A 119 22.48 -5.87 -10.20
C ALA A 119 23.88 -6.22 -9.72
N ARG A 120 24.02 -6.63 -8.47
CA ARG A 120 25.32 -7.07 -7.91
C ARG A 120 25.83 -8.33 -8.59
N LEU A 121 24.96 -9.31 -8.85
CA LEU A 121 25.34 -10.53 -9.54
C LEU A 121 25.81 -10.22 -10.96
N MET A 122 25.10 -9.36 -11.66
CA MET A 122 25.49 -8.94 -13.00
C MET A 122 26.83 -8.21 -13.04
N GLU A 123 27.08 -7.36 -12.07
CA GLU A 123 28.38 -6.67 -11.91
C GLU A 123 29.51 -7.69 -11.68
N THR A 124 29.28 -8.68 -10.86
CA THR A 124 30.24 -9.76 -10.59
C THR A 124 30.56 -10.55 -11.85
N GLU A 125 29.54 -10.89 -12.64
CA GLU A 125 29.73 -11.59 -13.92
C GLU A 125 30.57 -10.76 -14.89
N LEU A 126 30.32 -9.46 -14.99
CA LEU A 126 31.10 -8.58 -15.84
C LEU A 126 32.56 -8.49 -15.40
N LYS A 127 32.83 -8.53 -14.12
CA LYS A 127 34.19 -8.52 -13.59
C LYS A 127 34.93 -9.83 -13.88
N THR A 128 34.24 -10.98 -13.87
CA THR A 128 34.85 -12.27 -14.19
C THR A 128 35.17 -12.45 -15.67
N LEU A 129 34.50 -11.71 -16.55
CA LEU A 129 34.74 -11.77 -17.99
C LEU A 129 35.95 -10.91 -18.43
N ARG A 130 36.52 -10.16 -17.55
CA ARG A 130 37.76 -9.38 -17.82
C ARG A 130 39.02 -10.20 -17.47
#